data_4bb4c907d324d8a74b3c22d8aea71dff
#
_entry.id   4bb4c907d324d8a74b3c22d8aea71dff
#
_cell.length_a   1.000
_cell.length_b   1.000
_cell.length_c   1.000
_cell.angle_alpha   90.00
_cell.angle_beta   90.00
_cell.angle_gamma   90.00
#
_symmetry.space_group_name_H-M   'P 1'
#
loop_
_entity.id
_entity.type
_entity.pdbx_description
1 polymer ?
#
loop_
_entity_poly.entity_id
_entity_poly.type
_entity_poly.pdbx_seq_one_letter_code
_entity_poly.pdbx_strand_id
1 'polypeptide(L)'
;MKLTTIREIYKNREVYLDKEVTVGGWVRSVRDSKTFGFIVLHDGSYFETLQIVYHDEMENFAEISKMNVGAAIIVKGTLVATPQAKQPFEIQAAEVTVEGVSAPDYPLQKKRHSMEYLRTISHLRPRTNTFQAVFRVRSLCAYAIHQFFQERDFVYVNTPLITGSDCEGAGEMFQVTTMDLDNIPKTEDGAVDFTQDFFGKKTSLTVSGQLNGETFAQAFRNIYTFGPTFRAENSNTTRHAAEFWICLLYTSDAA
;
A
#
# COMPACT_ATOMS: atom_id res chain seq x y z
N MET A 1 -24.97 -6.38 8.21
CA MET A 1 -24.21 -7.17 9.19
C MET A 1 -22.97 -6.40 9.59
N LYS A 2 -22.67 -6.25 10.90
CA LYS A 2 -21.46 -5.55 11.36
C LYS A 2 -20.37 -6.58 11.57
N LEU A 3 -19.27 -6.46 10.84
CA LEU A 3 -18.08 -7.31 11.02
C LEU A 3 -17.19 -6.74 12.13
N THR A 4 -16.70 -7.60 13.02
CA THR A 4 -15.66 -7.26 14.00
C THR A 4 -14.30 -7.41 13.33
N THR A 5 -13.45 -6.39 13.41
CA THR A 5 -12.12 -6.47 12.81
C THR A 5 -11.14 -7.29 13.67
N ILE A 6 -10.16 -7.92 13.01
CA ILE A 6 -9.09 -8.65 13.71
C ILE A 6 -8.35 -7.70 14.66
N ARG A 7 -8.16 -6.44 14.26
CA ARG A 7 -7.54 -5.41 15.11
C ARG A 7 -8.33 -5.15 16.40
N GLU A 8 -9.65 -5.07 16.32
CA GLU A 8 -10.52 -4.89 17.49
C GLU A 8 -10.40 -6.06 18.44
N ILE A 9 -10.41 -7.29 17.93
CA ILE A 9 -10.25 -8.50 18.75
C ILE A 9 -8.90 -8.50 19.46
N TYR A 10 -7.79 -8.24 18.77
CA TYR A 10 -6.46 -8.21 19.39
C TYR A 10 -6.28 -7.10 20.42
N LYS A 11 -6.88 -5.92 20.19
CA LYS A 11 -6.79 -4.79 21.12
C LYS A 11 -7.70 -4.90 22.35
N ASN A 12 -8.83 -5.57 22.20
CA ASN A 12 -9.90 -5.63 23.22
C ASN A 12 -10.33 -7.08 23.48
N ARG A 13 -9.38 -8.04 23.47
CA ARG A 13 -9.66 -9.48 23.55
C ARG A 13 -10.62 -9.84 24.68
N GLU A 14 -10.48 -9.22 25.85
CA GLU A 14 -11.30 -9.49 27.04
C GLU A 14 -12.78 -9.15 26.84
N VAL A 15 -13.08 -8.22 25.93
CA VAL A 15 -14.45 -7.88 25.55
C VAL A 15 -15.10 -8.96 24.70
N TYR A 16 -14.30 -9.69 23.92
CA TYR A 16 -14.76 -10.66 22.91
C TYR A 16 -14.59 -12.13 23.33
N LEU A 17 -13.73 -12.44 24.32
CA LEU A 17 -13.56 -13.79 24.82
C LEU A 17 -14.88 -14.39 25.28
N ASP A 18 -15.10 -15.67 24.95
CA ASP A 18 -16.28 -16.46 25.23
C ASP A 18 -17.58 -15.87 24.66
N LYS A 19 -17.48 -14.96 23.69
CA LYS A 19 -18.62 -14.39 22.99
C LYS A 19 -18.61 -14.74 21.51
N GLU A 20 -19.80 -14.72 20.95
CA GLU A 20 -19.99 -14.84 19.52
C GLU A 20 -19.51 -13.57 18.81
N VAL A 21 -18.68 -13.76 17.79
CA VAL A 21 -18.16 -12.70 16.91
C VAL A 21 -18.42 -13.08 15.45
N THR A 22 -18.58 -12.07 14.63
CA THR A 22 -18.62 -12.24 13.16
C THR A 22 -17.44 -11.50 12.56
N VAL A 23 -16.59 -12.21 11.84
CA VAL A 23 -15.41 -11.68 11.15
C VAL A 23 -15.49 -11.97 9.67
N GLY A 24 -14.90 -11.12 8.85
CA GLY A 24 -14.76 -11.34 7.41
C GLY A 24 -13.34 -11.09 6.95
N GLY A 25 -12.89 -11.78 5.93
CA GLY A 25 -11.54 -11.58 5.42
C GLY A 25 -11.14 -12.59 4.35
N TRP A 26 -9.83 -12.65 4.11
CA TRP A 26 -9.24 -13.51 3.10
C TRP A 26 -8.43 -14.65 3.72
N VAL A 27 -8.61 -15.82 3.14
CA VAL A 27 -7.92 -17.04 3.54
C VAL A 27 -6.43 -16.95 3.21
N ARG A 28 -5.58 -17.13 4.21
CA ARG A 28 -4.11 -17.26 4.07
C ARG A 28 -3.63 -18.69 3.95
N SER A 29 -4.30 -19.59 4.63
CA SER A 29 -4.10 -21.02 4.48
C SER A 29 -5.29 -21.78 5.05
N VAL A 30 -5.56 -22.92 4.47
CA VAL A 30 -6.44 -23.97 5.03
C VAL A 30 -5.58 -25.17 5.35
N ARG A 31 -5.84 -25.80 6.47
CA ARG A 31 -5.31 -27.10 6.85
C ARG A 31 -6.48 -27.96 7.28
N ASP A 32 -6.66 -29.04 6.59
CA ASP A 32 -7.75 -29.97 6.81
C ASP A 32 -7.29 -31.20 7.59
N SER A 33 -8.19 -31.76 8.38
CA SER A 33 -8.11 -33.04 9.05
C SER A 33 -9.42 -33.78 8.79
N LYS A 34 -9.55 -35.04 9.18
CA LYS A 34 -10.73 -35.84 8.85
C LYS A 34 -12.02 -35.28 9.47
N THR A 35 -11.95 -34.72 10.67
CA THR A 35 -13.11 -34.31 11.46
C THR A 35 -13.12 -32.82 11.78
N PHE A 36 -12.04 -32.09 11.51
CA PHE A 36 -11.93 -30.63 11.72
C PHE A 36 -10.83 -30.05 10.87
N GLY A 37 -10.80 -28.74 10.75
CA GLY A 37 -9.74 -28.04 10.06
C GLY A 37 -9.46 -26.66 10.62
N PHE A 38 -8.39 -26.05 10.11
CA PHE A 38 -7.94 -24.72 10.50
C PHE A 38 -7.88 -23.81 9.30
N ILE A 39 -8.46 -22.63 9.43
CA ILE A 39 -8.29 -21.54 8.48
C ILE A 39 -7.47 -20.45 9.16
N VAL A 40 -6.46 -19.93 8.48
CA VAL A 40 -5.78 -18.69 8.86
C VAL A 40 -6.40 -17.58 8.07
N LEU A 41 -7.11 -16.68 8.77
CA LEU A 41 -7.82 -15.54 8.21
C LEU A 41 -7.06 -14.23 8.43
N HIS A 42 -7.16 -13.34 7.46
CA HIS A 42 -6.67 -11.98 7.57
C HIS A 42 -7.65 -11.00 6.91
N ASP A 43 -7.91 -9.87 7.55
CA ASP A 43 -8.84 -8.83 7.11
C ASP A 43 -8.16 -7.52 6.70
N GLY A 44 -6.83 -7.47 6.74
CA GLY A 44 -6.07 -6.26 6.45
C GLY A 44 -6.05 -5.20 7.56
N SER A 45 -6.85 -5.33 8.62
CA SER A 45 -6.92 -4.36 9.71
C SER A 45 -5.72 -4.41 10.66
N TYR A 46 -5.11 -5.59 10.78
CA TYR A 46 -4.00 -5.84 11.70
C TYR A 46 -2.89 -6.66 11.02
N PHE A 47 -1.69 -6.67 11.60
CA PHE A 47 -0.58 -7.44 11.06
C PHE A 47 -0.72 -8.93 11.37
N GLU A 48 -1.18 -9.26 12.57
CA GLU A 48 -1.45 -10.64 12.96
C GLU A 48 -2.70 -11.18 12.25
N THR A 49 -2.75 -12.49 12.13
CA THR A 49 -3.86 -13.25 11.54
C THR A 49 -4.72 -13.87 12.64
N LEU A 50 -5.91 -14.30 12.29
CA LEU A 50 -6.84 -14.95 13.18
C LEU A 50 -7.01 -16.42 12.75
N GLN A 51 -6.84 -17.35 13.70
CA GLN A 51 -7.12 -18.75 13.47
C GLN A 51 -8.61 -19.04 13.66
N ILE A 52 -9.15 -19.79 12.72
CA ILE A 52 -10.54 -20.30 12.74
C ILE A 52 -10.46 -21.82 12.78
N VAL A 53 -11.20 -22.44 13.67
CA VAL A 53 -11.40 -23.89 13.72
C VAL A 53 -12.80 -24.19 13.19
N TYR A 54 -12.90 -25.12 12.24
CA TYR A 54 -14.17 -25.59 11.69
C TYR A 54 -14.26 -27.10 11.78
N HIS A 55 -15.46 -27.64 11.87
CA HIS A 55 -15.72 -29.06 12.12
C HIS A 55 -16.55 -29.69 11.00
N ASP A 56 -16.48 -31.03 10.88
CA ASP A 56 -17.15 -31.83 9.85
C ASP A 56 -18.66 -31.87 9.96
N GLU A 57 -19.21 -31.40 11.09
CA GLU A 57 -20.66 -31.22 11.29
C GLU A 57 -21.25 -30.11 10.43
N MET A 58 -20.41 -29.22 9.84
CA MET A 58 -20.86 -28.17 8.95
C MET A 58 -21.28 -28.73 7.59
N GLU A 59 -22.47 -28.36 7.11
CA GLU A 59 -22.99 -28.81 5.82
C GLU A 59 -22.04 -28.55 4.65
N ASN A 60 -21.30 -27.44 4.70
CA ASN A 60 -20.34 -27.04 3.66
C ASN A 60 -18.87 -27.37 4.00
N PHE A 61 -18.62 -28.32 4.92
CA PHE A 61 -17.26 -28.73 5.29
C PHE A 61 -16.39 -29.09 4.08
N ALA A 62 -16.94 -29.82 3.11
CA ALA A 62 -16.24 -30.22 1.88
C ALA A 62 -15.87 -29.04 0.97
N GLU A 63 -16.62 -27.96 1.00
CA GLU A 63 -16.30 -26.71 0.30
C GLU A 63 -15.19 -25.96 1.03
N ILE A 64 -15.32 -25.81 2.34
CA ILE A 64 -14.35 -25.10 3.20
C ILE A 64 -12.98 -25.77 3.10
N SER A 65 -12.91 -27.09 3.20
CA SER A 65 -11.65 -27.84 3.16
C SER A 65 -10.88 -27.71 1.85
N LYS A 66 -11.56 -27.40 0.76
CA LYS A 66 -11.00 -27.24 -0.59
C LYS A 66 -10.70 -25.79 -0.98
N MET A 67 -10.95 -24.83 -0.08
CA MET A 67 -10.69 -23.43 -0.38
C MET A 67 -9.21 -23.16 -0.64
N ASN A 68 -8.95 -22.32 -1.64
CA ASN A 68 -7.61 -21.84 -1.95
C ASN A 68 -7.25 -20.58 -1.16
N VAL A 69 -5.95 -20.32 -1.07
CA VAL A 69 -5.43 -19.04 -0.58
C VAL A 69 -6.03 -17.89 -1.38
N GLY A 70 -6.49 -16.85 -0.68
CA GLY A 70 -7.13 -15.71 -1.30
C GLY A 70 -8.65 -15.79 -1.40
N ALA A 71 -9.27 -16.91 -1.08
CA ALA A 71 -10.74 -16.98 -0.96
C ALA A 71 -11.25 -15.99 0.09
N ALA A 72 -12.41 -15.41 -0.14
CA ALA A 72 -13.08 -14.47 0.76
C ALA A 72 -14.15 -15.21 1.55
N ILE A 73 -14.15 -15.05 2.88
CA ILE A 73 -15.10 -15.73 3.76
C ILE A 73 -15.63 -14.78 4.84
N ILE A 74 -16.83 -15.09 5.30
CA ILE A 74 -17.40 -14.57 6.55
C ILE A 74 -17.52 -15.74 7.52
N VAL A 75 -17.08 -15.52 8.76
CA VAL A 75 -17.11 -16.53 9.81
C VAL A 75 -17.87 -15.99 11.01
N LYS A 76 -18.83 -16.75 11.49
CA LYS A 76 -19.53 -16.53 12.74
C LYS A 76 -19.17 -17.64 13.71
N GLY A 77 -18.77 -17.29 14.93
CA GLY A 77 -18.35 -18.29 15.92
C GLY A 77 -17.92 -17.67 17.23
N THR A 78 -17.54 -18.51 18.17
CA THR A 78 -17.12 -18.09 19.51
C THR A 78 -15.61 -17.89 19.59
N LEU A 79 -15.16 -16.74 20.09
CA LEU A 79 -13.75 -16.51 20.35
C LEU A 79 -13.34 -17.22 21.65
N VAL A 80 -12.37 -18.12 21.57
CA VAL A 80 -11.89 -18.90 22.72
C VAL A 80 -10.40 -18.66 22.95
N ALA A 81 -9.99 -18.62 24.22
CA ALA A 81 -8.58 -18.49 24.61
C ALA A 81 -7.82 -19.79 24.32
N THR A 82 -6.58 -19.64 23.81
CA THR A 82 -5.68 -20.79 23.52
C THR A 82 -4.31 -20.58 24.17
N PRO A 83 -4.22 -20.58 25.52
CA PRO A 83 -3.01 -20.22 26.25
C PRO A 83 -1.82 -21.15 26.01
N GLN A 84 -2.07 -22.36 25.52
CA GLN A 84 -1.06 -23.37 25.19
C GLN A 84 -0.61 -23.33 23.72
N ALA A 85 -1.30 -22.55 22.87
CA ALA A 85 -1.01 -22.46 21.44
C ALA A 85 -0.09 -21.25 21.14
N LYS A 86 0.40 -21.19 19.90
CA LYS A 86 1.20 -20.07 19.43
C LYS A 86 0.39 -18.77 19.38
N GLN A 87 -0.87 -18.84 18.97
CA GLN A 87 -1.81 -17.73 18.98
C GLN A 87 -2.52 -17.66 20.36
N PRO A 88 -2.87 -16.45 20.85
CA PRO A 88 -3.49 -16.29 22.16
C PRO A 88 -4.96 -16.70 22.22
N PHE A 89 -5.62 -16.80 21.07
CA PHE A 89 -7.04 -17.16 20.92
C PHE A 89 -7.33 -17.64 19.49
N GLU A 90 -8.49 -18.24 19.31
CA GLU A 90 -9.02 -18.68 18.02
C GLU A 90 -10.55 -18.56 17.99
N ILE A 91 -11.16 -18.63 16.81
CA ILE A 91 -12.62 -18.71 16.68
C ILE A 91 -13.00 -20.17 16.47
N GLN A 92 -13.87 -20.68 17.34
CA GLN A 92 -14.61 -21.92 17.08
C GLN A 92 -15.80 -21.55 16.21
N ALA A 93 -15.72 -21.89 14.92
CA ALA A 93 -16.71 -21.49 13.95
C ALA A 93 -18.03 -22.24 14.17
N ALA A 94 -19.12 -21.53 14.19
CA ALA A 94 -20.47 -22.05 14.09
C ALA A 94 -20.98 -22.04 12.64
N GLU A 95 -20.52 -21.05 11.86
CA GLU A 95 -20.88 -20.88 10.46
C GLU A 95 -19.70 -20.29 9.68
N VAL A 96 -19.46 -20.80 8.48
CA VAL A 96 -18.49 -20.25 7.51
C VAL A 96 -19.18 -20.06 6.18
N THR A 97 -19.32 -18.83 5.74
CA THR A 97 -19.88 -18.48 4.42
C THR A 97 -18.74 -18.18 3.46
N VAL A 98 -18.70 -18.85 2.31
CA VAL A 98 -17.75 -18.56 1.24
C VAL A 98 -18.33 -17.50 0.33
N GLU A 99 -17.85 -16.26 0.44
CA GLU A 99 -18.30 -15.11 -0.35
C GLU A 99 -17.65 -15.07 -1.73
N GLY A 100 -16.45 -15.62 -1.84
CA GLY A 100 -15.74 -15.67 -3.11
C GLY A 100 -14.64 -16.70 -3.12
N VAL A 101 -14.59 -17.48 -4.16
CA VAL A 101 -13.55 -18.50 -4.37
C VAL A 101 -12.30 -17.88 -4.97
N SER A 102 -11.16 -18.51 -4.75
CA SER A 102 -9.88 -18.18 -5.38
C SER A 102 -9.49 -19.28 -6.36
N ALA A 103 -9.00 -18.89 -7.52
CA ALA A 103 -8.55 -19.84 -8.53
C ALA A 103 -7.35 -20.69 -8.04
N PRO A 104 -7.20 -21.94 -8.51
CA PRO A 104 -6.10 -22.82 -8.09
C PRO A 104 -4.71 -22.28 -8.46
N ASP A 105 -4.62 -21.46 -9.50
CA ASP A 105 -3.40 -20.82 -10.01
C ASP A 105 -3.12 -19.46 -9.38
N TYR A 106 -3.83 -19.08 -8.30
CA TYR A 106 -3.59 -17.83 -7.58
C TYR A 106 -2.10 -17.68 -7.22
N PRO A 107 -1.41 -16.60 -7.64
CA PRO A 107 0.05 -16.54 -7.63
C PRO A 107 0.68 -16.56 -6.23
N LEU A 108 -0.03 -16.00 -5.22
CA LEU A 108 0.49 -15.92 -3.85
C LEU A 108 0.14 -17.18 -3.04
N GLN A 109 0.71 -18.30 -3.43
CA GLN A 109 0.58 -19.56 -2.69
C GLN A 109 1.33 -19.54 -1.36
N LYS A 110 1.06 -20.50 -0.47
CA LYS A 110 1.72 -20.68 0.84
C LYS A 110 3.18 -21.12 0.67
N LYS A 111 4.01 -20.23 0.14
CA LYS A 111 5.48 -20.41 0.00
C LYS A 111 6.17 -19.07 0.11
N ARG A 112 7.49 -19.09 0.32
CA ARG A 112 8.29 -17.87 0.27
C ARG A 112 8.41 -17.41 -1.20
N HIS A 113 8.16 -16.13 -1.43
CA HIS A 113 8.30 -15.49 -2.73
C HIS A 113 9.53 -14.58 -2.72
N SER A 114 10.33 -14.59 -3.80
CA SER A 114 11.46 -13.67 -3.94
C SER A 114 10.96 -12.25 -4.25
N MET A 115 11.80 -11.25 -3.99
CA MET A 115 11.48 -9.86 -4.29
C MET A 115 11.35 -9.63 -5.81
N GLU A 116 12.15 -10.32 -6.60
CA GLU A 116 12.13 -10.29 -8.08
C GLU A 116 10.77 -10.79 -8.58
N TYR A 117 10.33 -11.95 -8.08
CA TYR A 117 9.02 -12.49 -8.44
C TYR A 117 7.88 -11.53 -8.03
N LEU A 118 7.94 -10.95 -6.83
CA LEU A 118 6.92 -10.02 -6.37
C LEU A 118 6.85 -8.72 -7.19
N ARG A 119 7.93 -8.34 -7.89
CA ARG A 119 7.90 -7.23 -8.85
C ARG A 119 7.11 -7.57 -10.12
N THR A 120 7.12 -8.82 -10.56
CA THR A 120 6.34 -9.24 -11.75
C THR A 120 4.83 -9.28 -11.48
N ILE A 121 4.43 -9.39 -10.20
CA ILE A 121 3.03 -9.36 -9.75
C ILE A 121 2.77 -8.19 -8.79
N SER A 122 3.21 -7.00 -9.19
CA SER A 122 3.21 -5.79 -8.35
C SER A 122 1.84 -5.45 -7.74
N HIS A 123 0.75 -5.74 -8.47
CA HIS A 123 -0.64 -5.55 -8.01
C HIS A 123 -1.06 -6.52 -6.87
N LEU A 124 -0.38 -7.65 -6.70
CA LEU A 124 -0.64 -8.62 -5.63
C LEU A 124 0.34 -8.52 -4.46
N ARG A 125 1.55 -7.99 -4.68
CA ARG A 125 2.59 -7.94 -3.64
C ARG A 125 2.17 -7.29 -2.32
N PRO A 126 1.25 -6.27 -2.27
CA PRO A 126 0.78 -5.71 -1.02
C PRO A 126 0.07 -6.72 -0.10
N ARG A 127 -0.39 -7.84 -0.65
CA ARG A 127 -1.03 -8.91 0.11
C ARG A 127 -0.04 -9.80 0.86
N THR A 128 1.26 -9.68 0.62
CA THR A 128 2.30 -10.42 1.34
C THR A 128 2.63 -9.77 2.68
N ASN A 129 3.05 -10.56 3.68
CA ASN A 129 3.42 -10.04 5.00
C ASN A 129 4.53 -8.99 4.90
N THR A 130 5.55 -9.24 4.06
CA THR A 130 6.67 -8.30 3.85
C THR A 130 6.17 -6.94 3.39
N PHE A 131 5.34 -6.90 2.34
CA PHE A 131 4.85 -5.62 1.82
C PHE A 131 3.77 -4.99 2.68
N GLN A 132 2.98 -5.78 3.42
CA GLN A 132 2.10 -5.23 4.44
C GLN A 132 2.90 -4.49 5.52
N ALA A 133 4.01 -5.06 5.99
CA ALA A 133 4.89 -4.39 6.94
C ALA A 133 5.50 -3.13 6.32
N VAL A 134 6.09 -3.22 5.12
CA VAL A 134 6.71 -2.10 4.41
C VAL A 134 5.73 -0.93 4.24
N PHE A 135 4.54 -1.19 3.72
CA PHE A 135 3.58 -0.11 3.47
C PHE A 135 2.96 0.47 4.75
N ARG A 136 2.82 -0.33 5.82
CA ARG A 136 2.42 0.21 7.13
C ARG A 136 3.48 1.13 7.73
N VAL A 137 4.75 0.70 7.69
CA VAL A 137 5.87 1.53 8.15
C VAL A 137 5.97 2.80 7.31
N ARG A 138 5.88 2.70 5.97
CA ARG A 138 5.89 3.88 5.08
C ARG A 138 4.77 4.87 5.43
N SER A 139 3.55 4.36 5.67
CA SER A 139 2.40 5.20 6.06
C SER A 139 2.65 5.92 7.38
N LEU A 140 3.18 5.21 8.40
CA LEU A 140 3.50 5.80 9.70
C LEU A 140 4.63 6.82 9.60
N CYS A 141 5.67 6.54 8.80
CA CYS A 141 6.78 7.48 8.58
C CYS A 141 6.29 8.77 7.90
N ALA A 142 5.42 8.67 6.89
CA ALA A 142 4.85 9.83 6.24
C ALA A 142 4.05 10.71 7.23
N TYR A 143 3.20 10.07 8.04
CA TYR A 143 2.46 10.77 9.09
C TYR A 143 3.39 11.43 10.12
N ALA A 144 4.42 10.71 10.58
CA ALA A 144 5.39 11.22 11.55
C ALA A 144 6.18 12.43 11.02
N ILE A 145 6.53 12.43 9.73
CA ILE A 145 7.17 13.59 9.08
C ILE A 145 6.24 14.80 9.11
N HIS A 146 4.98 14.63 8.72
CA HIS A 146 4.00 15.72 8.77
C HIS A 146 3.78 16.21 10.21
N GLN A 147 3.60 15.29 11.15
CA GLN A 147 3.42 15.66 12.56
C GLN A 147 4.62 16.44 13.10
N PHE A 148 5.84 15.97 12.84
CA PHE A 148 7.08 16.62 13.29
C PHE A 148 7.17 18.07 12.84
N PHE A 149 6.89 18.35 11.57
CA PHE A 149 6.98 19.71 11.04
C PHE A 149 5.80 20.58 11.47
N GLN A 150 4.58 20.06 11.48
CA GLN A 150 3.40 20.80 11.93
C GLN A 150 3.50 21.23 13.41
N GLU A 151 4.00 20.36 14.30
CA GLU A 151 4.24 20.69 15.71
C GLU A 151 5.33 21.76 15.92
N ARG A 152 6.05 22.14 14.87
CA ARG A 152 7.13 23.15 14.86
C ARG A 152 6.79 24.38 14.03
N ASP A 153 5.52 24.57 13.76
CA ASP A 153 5.00 25.73 12.99
C ASP A 153 5.55 25.85 11.57
N PHE A 154 5.89 24.69 10.93
CA PHE A 154 6.22 24.68 9.51
C PHE A 154 4.94 24.53 8.69
N VAL A 155 4.85 25.30 7.61
CA VAL A 155 3.76 25.20 6.64
C VAL A 155 4.10 24.14 5.59
N TYR A 156 3.20 23.15 5.42
CA TYR A 156 3.32 22.18 4.34
C TYR A 156 2.98 22.81 2.99
N VAL A 157 3.88 22.69 2.04
CA VAL A 157 3.69 23.18 0.67
C VAL A 157 3.64 22.00 -0.30
N ASN A 158 2.50 21.84 -0.96
CA ASN A 158 2.34 20.88 -2.05
C ASN A 158 2.73 21.53 -3.37
N THR A 159 3.97 21.34 -3.80
CA THR A 159 4.50 21.89 -5.05
C THR A 159 3.99 21.13 -6.27
N PRO A 160 3.79 21.79 -7.43
CA PRO A 160 3.38 21.15 -8.66
C PRO A 160 4.35 20.05 -9.11
N LEU A 161 3.81 18.93 -9.60
CA LEU A 161 4.62 17.84 -10.15
C LEU A 161 4.97 18.03 -11.62
N ILE A 162 4.13 18.75 -12.37
CA ILE A 162 4.39 19.10 -13.77
C ILE A 162 4.93 20.52 -13.78
N THR A 163 6.08 20.70 -14.40
CA THR A 163 6.79 22.00 -14.45
C THR A 163 7.33 22.29 -15.84
N GLY A 164 7.39 23.57 -16.18
CA GLY A 164 8.12 24.05 -17.36
C GLY A 164 9.57 24.49 -17.05
N SER A 165 10.02 24.33 -15.82
CA SER A 165 11.35 24.76 -15.37
C SER A 165 12.18 23.59 -14.88
N ASP A 166 13.45 23.55 -15.28
CA ASP A 166 14.44 22.66 -14.71
C ASP A 166 14.96 23.28 -13.40
N CYS A 167 15.01 22.47 -12.34
CA CYS A 167 15.55 22.87 -11.07
C CYS A 167 17.04 22.55 -11.02
N GLU A 168 17.88 23.59 -11.00
CA GLU A 168 19.34 23.50 -10.86
C GLU A 168 20.09 22.78 -12.00
N GLY A 169 19.46 22.52 -13.13
CA GLY A 169 20.05 21.66 -14.16
C GLY A 169 20.32 20.24 -13.69
N ALA A 170 19.60 19.81 -12.63
CA ALA A 170 19.84 18.58 -11.90
C ALA A 170 19.20 17.38 -12.57
N GLY A 171 19.76 16.97 -13.70
CA GLY A 171 19.49 15.66 -14.26
C GLY A 171 18.48 15.65 -15.41
N GLU A 172 18.33 14.48 -15.99
CA GLU A 172 17.39 14.22 -17.07
C GLU A 172 15.96 14.21 -16.54
N MET A 173 15.09 15.02 -17.16
CA MET A 173 13.68 15.12 -16.79
C MET A 173 12.81 14.23 -17.67
N PHE A 174 11.84 13.54 -17.06
CA PHE A 174 10.77 12.90 -17.81
C PHE A 174 9.88 13.96 -18.45
N GLN A 175 9.74 13.92 -19.77
CA GLN A 175 8.86 14.84 -20.48
C GLN A 175 7.40 14.44 -20.29
N VAL A 176 6.52 15.45 -20.09
CA VAL A 176 5.07 15.28 -20.07
C VAL A 176 4.49 15.92 -21.32
N THR A 177 3.74 15.16 -22.09
CA THR A 177 3.10 15.62 -23.32
C THR A 177 1.79 14.87 -23.56
N THR A 178 0.85 15.53 -24.22
CA THR A 178 -0.39 14.93 -24.74
C THR A 178 -0.36 14.77 -26.25
N MET A 179 0.74 15.11 -26.91
CA MET A 179 0.90 14.93 -28.36
C MET A 179 0.97 13.46 -28.73
N ASP A 180 0.43 13.13 -29.89
CA ASP A 180 0.60 11.83 -30.49
C ASP A 180 2.05 11.63 -30.91
N LEU A 181 2.75 10.68 -30.31
CA LEU A 181 4.17 10.41 -30.59
C LEU A 181 4.42 9.84 -32.00
N ASP A 182 3.41 9.24 -32.62
CA ASP A 182 3.48 8.76 -33.99
C ASP A 182 3.29 9.88 -35.03
N ASN A 183 2.72 11.01 -34.61
CA ASN A 183 2.44 12.16 -35.46
C ASN A 183 2.69 13.50 -34.74
N ILE A 184 3.95 13.71 -34.37
CA ILE A 184 4.36 14.90 -33.61
C ILE A 184 4.31 16.16 -34.49
N PRO A 185 3.56 17.22 -34.09
CA PRO A 185 3.56 18.50 -34.77
C PRO A 185 4.96 19.12 -34.81
N LYS A 186 5.31 19.72 -35.97
CA LYS A 186 6.60 20.34 -36.18
C LYS A 186 6.46 21.77 -36.66
N THR A 187 7.40 22.61 -36.25
CA THR A 187 7.61 23.96 -36.74
C THR A 187 8.24 23.95 -38.14
N GLU A 188 8.29 25.08 -38.82
CA GLU A 188 8.87 25.22 -40.19
C GLU A 188 10.35 24.79 -40.24
N ASP A 189 11.10 24.94 -39.17
CA ASP A 189 12.50 24.52 -39.03
C ASP A 189 12.67 23.04 -38.65
N GLY A 190 11.55 22.29 -38.50
CA GLY A 190 11.53 20.87 -38.20
C GLY A 190 11.64 20.50 -36.74
N ALA A 191 11.67 21.47 -35.83
CA ALA A 191 11.61 21.24 -34.38
C ALA A 191 10.20 20.81 -33.94
N VAL A 192 10.08 20.26 -32.72
CA VAL A 192 8.77 19.95 -32.14
C VAL A 192 8.02 21.23 -31.81
N ASP A 193 6.79 21.34 -32.31
CA ASP A 193 5.91 22.48 -32.03
C ASP A 193 5.13 22.28 -30.74
N PHE A 194 5.75 22.64 -29.60
CA PHE A 194 5.11 22.56 -28.29
C PHE A 194 3.96 23.54 -28.09
N THR A 195 3.73 24.50 -29.00
CA THR A 195 2.56 25.38 -28.90
C THR A 195 1.24 24.61 -29.09
N GLN A 196 1.32 23.44 -29.73
CA GLN A 196 0.17 22.54 -29.93
C GLN A 196 0.01 21.51 -28.82
N ASP A 197 0.91 21.48 -27.82
CA ASP A 197 0.77 20.61 -26.66
C ASP A 197 -0.16 21.24 -25.61
N PHE A 198 -0.62 20.44 -24.64
CA PHE A 198 -1.61 20.82 -23.62
C PHE A 198 -1.27 22.14 -22.90
N PHE A 199 -0.02 22.33 -22.51
CA PHE A 199 0.43 23.55 -21.81
C PHE A 199 0.98 24.64 -22.74
N GLY A 200 0.96 24.46 -24.05
CA GLY A 200 1.51 25.38 -25.05
C GLY A 200 3.03 25.58 -24.94
N LYS A 201 3.72 24.72 -24.21
CA LYS A 201 5.17 24.73 -23.98
C LYS A 201 5.67 23.36 -23.54
N LYS A 202 6.98 23.14 -23.70
CA LYS A 202 7.61 21.93 -23.17
C LYS A 202 7.43 21.86 -21.65
N THR A 203 6.91 20.72 -21.14
CA THR A 203 6.74 20.43 -19.73
C THR A 203 7.34 19.09 -19.37
N SER A 204 7.69 18.96 -18.08
CA SER A 204 8.34 17.76 -17.55
C SER A 204 7.85 17.46 -16.13
N LEU A 205 8.11 16.23 -15.66
CA LEU A 205 7.96 15.93 -14.25
C LEU A 205 9.08 16.58 -13.44
N THR A 206 8.73 17.12 -12.27
CA THR A 206 9.69 17.84 -11.42
C THR A 206 10.77 16.91 -10.86
N VAL A 207 11.99 17.39 -10.82
CA VAL A 207 13.13 16.71 -10.16
C VAL A 207 13.27 17.12 -8.70
N SER A 208 12.57 18.21 -8.29
CA SER A 208 12.59 18.77 -6.93
C SER A 208 11.43 19.76 -6.75
N GLY A 209 10.94 19.87 -5.53
CA GLY A 209 10.01 20.95 -5.15
C GLY A 209 10.69 22.28 -4.81
N GLN A 210 12.00 22.41 -5.01
CA GLN A 210 12.83 23.51 -4.52
C GLN A 210 12.38 24.85 -5.06
N LEU A 211 12.37 25.06 -6.39
CA LEU A 211 12.03 26.35 -7.00
C LEU A 211 10.68 26.93 -6.52
N ASN A 212 9.67 26.07 -6.45
CA ASN A 212 8.37 26.49 -5.92
C ASN A 212 8.43 26.70 -4.40
N GLY A 213 9.15 25.83 -3.66
CA GLY A 213 9.33 25.96 -2.22
C GLY A 213 9.92 27.30 -1.81
N GLU A 214 10.95 27.77 -2.51
CA GLU A 214 11.59 29.08 -2.24
C GLU A 214 10.62 30.25 -2.35
N THR A 215 9.71 30.23 -3.31
CA THR A 215 8.71 31.32 -3.44
C THR A 215 7.72 31.31 -2.26
N PHE A 216 7.38 30.15 -1.73
CA PHE A 216 6.52 30.01 -0.54
C PHE A 216 7.26 30.38 0.74
N ALA A 217 8.56 30.09 0.84
CA ALA A 217 9.37 30.44 2.00
C ALA A 217 9.39 31.95 2.25
N GLN A 218 9.36 32.78 1.19
CA GLN A 218 9.27 34.21 1.30
C GLN A 218 7.93 34.71 1.86
N ALA A 219 6.87 33.89 1.78
CA ALA A 219 5.56 34.26 2.32
C ALA A 219 5.33 33.65 3.73
N PHE A 220 5.81 32.44 3.98
CA PHE A 220 5.50 31.69 5.19
C PHE A 220 6.69 31.48 6.14
N ARG A 221 7.87 31.90 5.77
CA ARG A 221 9.11 31.80 6.54
C ARG A 221 9.60 30.36 6.70
N ASN A 222 8.89 29.53 7.47
CA ASN A 222 9.21 28.12 7.69
C ASN A 222 8.28 27.25 6.87
N ILE A 223 8.81 26.55 5.89
CA ILE A 223 8.05 25.65 5.04
C ILE A 223 8.72 24.30 4.93
N TYR A 224 7.94 23.27 4.60
CA TYR A 224 8.48 22.01 4.12
C TYR A 224 7.66 21.49 2.94
N THR A 225 8.34 20.81 2.05
CA THR A 225 7.71 19.97 1.03
C THR A 225 7.88 18.52 1.43
N PHE A 226 6.95 17.67 1.07
CA PHE A 226 7.08 16.22 1.20
C PHE A 226 6.24 15.57 0.11
N GLY A 227 6.89 15.13 -0.96
CA GLY A 227 6.19 14.64 -2.12
C GLY A 227 7.08 13.90 -3.12
N PRO A 228 6.47 13.28 -4.13
CA PRO A 228 7.21 12.56 -5.15
C PRO A 228 8.01 13.50 -6.05
N THR A 229 9.18 13.02 -6.45
CA THR A 229 10.06 13.65 -7.45
C THR A 229 10.53 12.59 -8.44
N PHE A 230 10.93 13.02 -9.62
CA PHE A 230 11.20 12.15 -10.75
C PHE A 230 12.54 12.53 -11.39
N ARG A 231 13.43 11.55 -11.56
CA ARG A 231 14.71 11.73 -12.24
C ARG A 231 14.92 10.64 -13.26
N ALA A 232 15.10 11.03 -14.51
CA ALA A 232 15.31 10.10 -15.63
C ALA A 232 16.80 9.67 -15.77
N GLU A 233 17.56 9.75 -14.70
CA GLU A 233 18.98 9.40 -14.68
C GLU A 233 19.19 7.94 -15.09
N ASN A 234 20.03 7.72 -16.12
CA ASN A 234 20.41 6.40 -16.57
C ASN A 234 21.42 5.76 -15.59
N SER A 235 20.93 5.34 -14.43
CA SER A 235 21.73 4.73 -13.37
C SER A 235 21.22 3.35 -13.00
N ASN A 236 22.04 2.33 -13.15
CA ASN A 236 21.75 0.94 -12.81
C ASN A 236 22.21 0.55 -11.39
N THR A 237 22.10 1.47 -10.43
CA THR A 237 22.45 1.16 -9.03
C THR A 237 21.24 0.74 -8.23
N THR A 238 21.45 0.00 -7.15
CA THR A 238 20.37 -0.44 -6.24
C THR A 238 19.80 0.70 -5.38
N ARG A 239 20.39 1.90 -5.43
CA ARG A 239 20.04 3.05 -4.61
C ARG A 239 19.37 4.18 -5.38
N HIS A 240 19.36 4.13 -6.71
CA HIS A 240 18.69 5.12 -7.55
C HIS A 240 17.31 4.61 -7.98
N ALA A 241 16.31 5.41 -7.76
CA ALA A 241 14.96 5.17 -8.22
C ALA A 241 14.52 6.35 -9.09
N ALA A 242 13.81 6.06 -10.18
CA ALA A 242 13.29 7.08 -11.08
C ALA A 242 12.18 7.92 -10.44
N GLU A 243 11.49 7.37 -9.45
CA GLU A 243 10.49 8.04 -8.62
C GLU A 243 10.82 7.80 -7.14
N PHE A 244 10.90 8.87 -6.36
CA PHE A 244 11.13 8.81 -4.92
C PHE A 244 10.53 10.03 -4.24
N TRP A 245 10.43 10.00 -2.90
CA TRP A 245 9.89 11.11 -2.13
C TRP A 245 11.01 11.92 -1.52
N ILE A 246 10.98 13.25 -1.72
CA ILE A 246 11.89 14.19 -1.09
C ILE A 246 11.13 15.00 -0.04
N CYS A 247 11.79 15.19 1.12
CA CYS A 247 11.42 16.18 2.11
C CYS A 247 12.44 17.32 2.04
N LEU A 248 12.01 18.46 1.59
CA LEU A 248 12.80 19.71 1.63
C LEU A 248 12.21 20.62 2.69
N LEU A 249 13.07 21.30 3.40
CA LEU A 249 12.67 22.29 4.38
C LEU A 249 13.44 23.61 4.14
N TYR A 250 12.75 24.70 4.36
CA TYR A 250 13.32 26.05 4.33
C TYR A 250 12.98 26.75 5.63
N THR A 251 13.98 27.44 6.19
CA THR A 251 13.85 28.31 7.36
C THR A 251 14.32 29.70 6.99
N SER A 252 14.00 30.68 7.83
CA SER A 252 14.44 32.09 7.62
C SER A 252 15.96 32.27 7.58
N ASP A 253 16.72 31.29 8.04
CA ASP A 253 18.18 31.37 8.13
C ASP A 253 18.87 30.68 6.91
N ALA A 254 18.08 30.14 5.99
CA ALA A 254 18.57 29.46 4.77
C ALA A 254 18.44 30.31 3.50
N ALA A 255 18.09 31.61 3.65
CA ALA A 255 17.97 32.56 2.56
C ALA A 255 19.25 33.43 2.40
#